data_c73f9030894070b49a68a22a5967d975
#
_entry.id   c73f9030894070b49a68a22a5967d975
#
_cell.length_a   1.000
_cell.length_b   1.000
_cell.length_c   1.000
_cell.angle_alpha   90.00
_cell.angle_beta   90.00
_cell.angle_gamma   90.00
#
_symmetry.space_group_name_H-M   'P 1'
#
loop_
_entity.id
_entity.type
_entity.pdbx_description
1 polymer ?
#
loop_
_entity_poly.entity_id
_entity_poly.type
_entity_poly.pdbx_seq_one_letter_code
_entity_poly.pdbx_strand_id
1 'polypeptide(L)'
;MDAPSLDALSRLSLAPTWKLRNRPLPFVSRKNIKTVTKTDTAMADQSDLETAWQELRVHWAIEPSPKDLPATPVYSALRLLISPFLRPLLRWRINGADRIPRKGATILAANHLSHVDPIAVIAAARRTTYYLAKDGHFTNRWTRFIMRSTGQIETDREAGAGDALAGAARILENQRALGIFPEGTRSKRPSPPYLLPGKTGVARLAAAYPHATVVPVALVGTREVMQPQHHKWPRLYRRFDVNAGVGVSWLQWLGAEQGGNMTPAMLKSLGKSEEHEIRSELARLYRTFTDQLMASLSALGAP
;
A
#
# COMPACT_ATOMS: atom_id res chain seq x y z
N MET A 1 -24.22 7.61 -48.32
CA MET A 1 -23.45 7.67 -47.06
C MET A 1 -24.06 6.62 -46.15
N ASP A 2 -23.52 5.42 -46.21
CA ASP A 2 -24.09 4.24 -45.54
C ASP A 2 -23.57 4.12 -44.12
N ALA A 3 -24.49 3.96 -43.17
CA ALA A 3 -24.18 3.71 -41.76
C ALA A 3 -23.59 2.27 -41.62
N PRO A 4 -22.54 2.07 -40.80
CA PRO A 4 -21.98 0.74 -40.61
C PRO A 4 -22.94 -0.13 -39.78
N SER A 5 -23.12 -1.37 -40.25
CA SER A 5 -24.01 -2.38 -39.70
C SER A 5 -23.64 -2.81 -38.27
N LEU A 6 -24.64 -3.12 -37.47
CA LEU A 6 -24.56 -3.57 -36.06
C LEU A 6 -23.79 -4.89 -35.84
N ASP A 7 -23.33 -5.56 -36.87
CA ASP A 7 -22.57 -6.82 -36.79
C ASP A 7 -21.06 -6.68 -36.47
N ALA A 8 -20.53 -5.46 -36.50
CA ALA A 8 -19.11 -5.21 -36.22
C ALA A 8 -18.77 -5.15 -34.71
N LEU A 9 -19.76 -5.01 -33.83
CA LEU A 9 -19.55 -4.86 -32.38
C LEU A 9 -19.58 -6.18 -31.58
N SER A 10 -19.96 -7.29 -32.22
CA SER A 10 -20.02 -8.59 -31.54
C SER A 10 -18.72 -9.39 -31.51
N ARG A 11 -17.61 -8.87 -32.04
CA ARG A 11 -16.30 -9.54 -32.10
C ARG A 11 -15.20 -8.93 -31.24
N LEU A 12 -15.51 -8.11 -30.25
CA LEU A 12 -14.57 -7.82 -29.19
C LEU A 12 -14.51 -9.02 -28.24
N SER A 13 -13.77 -10.04 -28.67
CA SER A 13 -13.34 -11.17 -27.88
C SER A 13 -12.66 -10.64 -26.62
N LEU A 14 -13.31 -10.79 -25.48
CA LEU A 14 -12.72 -10.63 -24.17
C LEU A 14 -11.51 -11.56 -24.08
N ALA A 15 -10.30 -11.02 -24.30
CA ALA A 15 -9.07 -11.77 -24.12
C ALA A 15 -9.05 -12.37 -22.70
N PRO A 16 -8.76 -13.66 -22.55
CA PRO A 16 -8.84 -14.31 -21.26
C PRO A 16 -7.87 -13.66 -20.28
N THR A 17 -8.39 -13.34 -19.11
CA THR A 17 -7.74 -12.59 -18.00
C THR A 17 -6.40 -13.14 -17.54
N TRP A 18 -6.04 -14.38 -17.92
CA TRP A 18 -4.73 -14.98 -17.57
C TRP A 18 -3.55 -14.39 -18.37
N LYS A 19 -3.75 -13.78 -19.53
CA LYS A 19 -2.68 -13.09 -20.28
C LYS A 19 -2.17 -11.82 -19.62
N LEU A 20 -2.91 -11.25 -18.66
CA LEU A 20 -2.47 -10.09 -17.87
C LEU A 20 -1.47 -10.46 -16.77
N ARG A 21 -1.29 -11.75 -16.45
CA ARG A 21 -0.36 -12.22 -15.41
C ARG A 21 1.10 -11.90 -15.65
N ASN A 22 1.51 -11.55 -16.87
CA ASN A 22 2.93 -11.40 -17.24
C ASN A 22 3.32 -10.02 -17.74
N ARG A 23 2.46 -8.99 -17.67
CA ARG A 23 2.89 -7.63 -17.96
C ARG A 23 3.76 -7.11 -16.80
N PRO A 24 4.94 -6.52 -17.10
CA PRO A 24 5.74 -5.89 -16.04
C PRO A 24 4.91 -4.76 -15.44
N LEU A 25 4.84 -4.77 -14.10
CA LEU A 25 4.14 -3.72 -13.36
C LEU A 25 4.95 -2.42 -13.47
N PRO A 26 4.30 -1.24 -13.58
CA PRO A 26 4.99 0.04 -13.70
C PRO A 26 5.90 0.37 -12.51
N PHE A 27 5.70 -0.30 -11.37
CA PHE A 27 6.45 -0.06 -10.14
C PHE A 27 7.82 -0.76 -10.12
N VAL A 28 7.95 -1.95 -10.74
CA VAL A 28 9.23 -2.66 -10.89
C VAL A 28 9.20 -3.50 -12.16
N SER A 29 10.10 -3.26 -13.10
CA SER A 29 10.27 -4.10 -14.28
C SER A 29 10.99 -5.41 -13.91
N ARG A 30 10.48 -6.56 -14.41
CA ARG A 30 11.14 -7.88 -14.25
C ARG A 30 12.57 -7.93 -14.82
N LYS A 31 12.92 -7.04 -15.75
CA LYS A 31 14.28 -6.95 -16.29
C LYS A 31 15.30 -6.56 -15.22
N ASN A 32 14.93 -5.74 -14.25
CA ASN A 32 15.85 -5.28 -13.19
C ASN A 32 16.10 -6.35 -12.12
N ILE A 33 15.23 -7.38 -12.00
CA ILE A 33 15.43 -8.46 -11.02
C ILE A 33 16.49 -9.48 -11.50
N LYS A 34 16.72 -9.61 -12.80
CA LYS A 34 17.72 -10.56 -13.35
C LYS A 34 19.15 -10.01 -13.44
N THR A 35 19.36 -8.72 -13.19
CA THR A 35 20.67 -8.07 -13.33
C THR A 35 21.42 -7.91 -11.99
N VAL A 36 20.90 -8.44 -10.90
CA VAL A 36 21.51 -8.37 -9.54
C VAL A 36 22.60 -9.47 -9.33
N THR A 37 23.25 -9.93 -10.37
CA THR A 37 24.40 -10.86 -10.27
C THR A 37 25.74 -10.20 -10.59
N LYS A 38 25.89 -8.87 -10.34
CA LYS A 38 27.18 -8.22 -10.11
C LYS A 38 27.18 -7.70 -8.67
N THR A 39 27.48 -8.59 -7.74
CA THR A 39 27.12 -8.47 -6.32
C THR A 39 27.85 -7.35 -5.58
N ASP A 40 29.10 -7.06 -5.88
CA ASP A 40 29.89 -6.15 -5.03
C ASP A 40 29.72 -4.67 -5.40
N THR A 41 29.71 -4.33 -6.68
CA THR A 41 29.55 -2.92 -7.15
C THR A 41 28.12 -2.41 -6.90
N ALA A 42 27.11 -3.25 -7.06
CA ALA A 42 25.70 -2.86 -6.81
C ALA A 42 25.41 -2.68 -5.32
N MET A 43 26.06 -3.44 -4.44
CA MET A 43 25.94 -3.28 -2.99
C MET A 43 26.63 -2.01 -2.49
N ALA A 44 27.81 -1.67 -3.04
CA ALA A 44 28.52 -0.44 -2.71
C ALA A 44 27.73 0.80 -3.15
N ASP A 45 27.16 0.78 -4.35
CA ASP A 45 26.34 1.88 -4.87
C ASP A 45 25.04 2.09 -4.06
N GLN A 46 24.44 0.99 -3.57
CA GLN A 46 23.26 1.09 -2.71
C GLN A 46 23.59 1.60 -1.31
N SER A 47 24.75 1.25 -0.75
CA SER A 47 25.24 1.76 0.54
C SER A 47 25.53 3.26 0.47
N ASP A 48 26.16 3.72 -0.63
CA ASP A 48 26.45 5.13 -0.86
C ASP A 48 25.17 5.94 -1.05
N LEU A 49 24.16 5.38 -1.74
CA LEU A 49 22.86 6.01 -1.91
C LEU A 49 22.13 6.15 -0.56
N GLU A 50 22.19 5.12 0.27
CA GLU A 50 21.61 5.15 1.62
C GLU A 50 22.29 6.22 2.48
N THR A 51 23.62 6.25 2.49
CA THR A 51 24.39 7.24 3.24
C THR A 51 24.02 8.67 2.82
N ALA A 52 23.98 8.93 1.51
CA ALA A 52 23.59 10.24 0.99
C ALA A 52 22.12 10.58 1.29
N TRP A 53 21.22 9.58 1.33
CA TRP A 53 19.84 9.77 1.73
C TRP A 53 19.72 10.12 3.22
N GLN A 54 20.52 9.51 4.08
CA GLN A 54 20.53 9.80 5.53
C GLN A 54 21.06 11.21 5.84
N GLU A 55 21.95 11.78 5.03
CA GLU A 55 22.39 13.17 5.17
C GLU A 55 21.23 14.17 5.05
N LEU A 56 20.16 13.82 4.33
CA LEU A 56 18.95 14.64 4.18
C LEU A 56 17.89 14.40 5.30
N ARG A 57 18.21 13.61 6.32
CA ARG A 57 17.25 13.15 7.33
C ARG A 57 16.46 14.28 8.01
N VAL A 58 17.08 15.41 8.24
CA VAL A 58 16.44 16.58 8.87
C VAL A 58 15.18 17.05 8.12
N HIS A 59 15.12 16.82 6.80
CA HIS A 59 14.02 17.27 5.94
C HIS A 59 12.89 16.26 5.79
N TRP A 60 13.13 14.97 6.08
CA TRP A 60 12.14 13.92 5.85
C TRP A 60 11.84 13.05 7.08
N ALA A 61 12.58 13.16 8.17
CA ALA A 61 12.35 12.36 9.36
C ALA A 61 10.92 12.54 9.90
N ILE A 62 10.34 11.44 10.37
CA ILE A 62 9.05 11.42 11.03
C ILE A 62 9.30 10.85 12.43
N GLU A 63 9.04 11.66 13.46
CA GLU A 63 9.14 11.20 14.84
C GLU A 63 8.03 10.19 15.13
N PRO A 64 8.38 8.97 15.56
CA PRO A 64 7.39 7.97 15.89
C PRO A 64 6.61 8.33 17.16
N SER A 65 5.32 7.97 17.19
CA SER A 65 4.48 8.17 18.39
C SER A 65 5.09 7.44 19.61
N PRO A 66 5.13 8.05 20.77
CA PRO A 66 5.62 7.41 22.00
C PRO A 66 4.67 6.29 22.50
N LYS A 67 3.44 6.22 22.01
CA LYS A 67 2.45 5.23 22.43
C LYS A 67 2.86 3.82 21.99
N ASP A 68 2.76 2.86 22.91
CA ASP A 68 3.01 1.46 22.59
C ASP A 68 1.98 0.87 21.61
N LEU A 69 2.45 -0.09 20.80
CA LEU A 69 1.55 -0.81 19.91
C LEU A 69 0.60 -1.71 20.74
N PRO A 70 -0.70 -1.71 20.42
CA PRO A 70 -1.65 -2.56 21.11
C PRO A 70 -1.30 -4.04 20.94
N ALA A 71 -1.45 -4.82 22.00
CA ALA A 71 -1.41 -6.28 21.90
C ALA A 71 -2.58 -6.77 21.04
N THR A 72 -2.32 -7.75 20.20
CA THR A 72 -3.30 -8.27 19.22
C THR A 72 -3.67 -9.75 19.45
N PRO A 73 -4.14 -10.15 20.67
CA PRO A 73 -4.44 -11.56 20.96
C PRO A 73 -5.59 -12.08 20.10
N VAL A 74 -6.63 -11.27 19.89
CA VAL A 74 -7.79 -11.64 19.07
C VAL A 74 -7.43 -11.79 17.60
N TYR A 75 -6.48 -11.00 17.09
CA TYR A 75 -6.01 -11.13 15.72
C TYR A 75 -5.42 -12.52 15.44
N SER A 76 -4.58 -13.03 16.34
CA SER A 76 -3.98 -14.36 16.18
C SER A 76 -5.02 -15.47 16.24
N ALA A 77 -5.99 -15.37 17.16
CA ALA A 77 -7.11 -16.30 17.25
C ALA A 77 -8.02 -16.24 16.01
N LEU A 78 -8.38 -15.04 15.55
CA LEU A 78 -9.17 -14.86 14.33
C LEU A 78 -8.45 -15.43 13.11
N ARG A 79 -7.15 -15.22 12.98
CA ARG A 79 -6.37 -15.77 11.87
C ARG A 79 -6.34 -17.28 11.86
N LEU A 80 -6.19 -17.90 13.05
CA LEU A 80 -6.09 -19.34 13.19
C LEU A 80 -7.43 -20.03 12.96
N LEU A 81 -8.51 -19.45 13.48
CA LEU A 81 -9.86 -20.04 13.47
C LEU A 81 -10.66 -19.65 12.22
N ILE A 82 -10.59 -18.38 11.82
CA ILE A 82 -11.46 -17.84 10.76
C ILE A 82 -10.90 -18.08 9.37
N SER A 83 -9.57 -17.98 9.21
CA SER A 83 -8.95 -18.06 7.87
C SER A 83 -9.21 -19.39 7.15
N PRO A 84 -9.09 -20.58 7.76
CA PRO A 84 -9.36 -21.83 7.06
C PRO A 84 -10.85 -22.07 6.74
N PHE A 85 -11.77 -21.56 7.57
CA PHE A 85 -13.21 -21.78 7.42
C PHE A 85 -13.89 -20.72 6.55
N LEU A 86 -13.50 -19.45 6.70
CA LEU A 86 -14.13 -18.37 5.95
C LEU A 86 -13.63 -18.24 4.50
N ARG A 87 -12.42 -18.66 4.20
CA ARG A 87 -11.91 -18.58 2.81
C ARG A 87 -12.75 -19.30 1.78
N PRO A 88 -13.11 -20.60 1.98
CA PRO A 88 -13.97 -21.27 1.03
C PRO A 88 -15.40 -20.73 1.04
N LEU A 89 -15.93 -20.34 2.21
CA LEU A 89 -17.27 -19.80 2.34
C LEU A 89 -17.44 -18.44 1.64
N LEU A 90 -16.42 -17.57 1.72
CA LEU A 90 -16.46 -16.20 1.21
C LEU A 90 -15.98 -16.08 -0.24
N ARG A 91 -15.65 -17.17 -0.91
CA ARG A 91 -15.17 -17.20 -2.30
C ARG A 91 -14.05 -16.21 -2.58
N TRP A 92 -13.14 -16.02 -1.61
CA TRP A 92 -12.01 -15.11 -1.73
C TRP A 92 -10.90 -15.74 -2.54
N ARG A 93 -10.39 -15.00 -3.52
CA ARG A 93 -9.15 -15.33 -4.21
C ARG A 93 -8.04 -14.41 -3.77
N ILE A 94 -6.94 -14.99 -3.32
CA ILE A 94 -5.76 -14.23 -2.92
C ILE A 94 -4.62 -14.63 -3.86
N ASN A 95 -4.17 -13.69 -4.67
CA ASN A 95 -3.10 -13.85 -5.63
C ASN A 95 -1.86 -13.08 -5.15
N GLY A 96 -0.67 -13.70 -5.23
CA GLY A 96 0.59 -13.05 -4.86
C GLY A 96 0.79 -12.89 -3.36
N ALA A 97 0.12 -13.66 -2.49
CA ALA A 97 0.34 -13.59 -1.04
C ALA A 97 1.78 -13.97 -0.62
N ASP A 98 2.50 -14.69 -1.45
CA ASP A 98 3.92 -15.02 -1.33
C ASP A 98 4.84 -13.80 -1.48
N ARG A 99 4.38 -12.74 -2.15
CA ARG A 99 5.08 -11.47 -2.34
C ARG A 99 5.04 -10.55 -1.12
N ILE A 100 4.19 -10.86 -0.16
CA ILE A 100 4.07 -10.09 1.08
C ILE A 100 5.10 -10.61 2.10
N PRO A 101 6.06 -9.78 2.55
CA PRO A 101 7.05 -10.18 3.54
C PRO A 101 6.39 -10.63 4.84
N ARG A 102 6.82 -11.75 5.39
CA ARG A 102 6.28 -12.26 6.66
C ARG A 102 6.88 -11.59 7.89
N LYS A 103 8.03 -10.94 7.76
CA LYS A 103 8.77 -10.25 8.82
C LYS A 103 9.28 -8.91 8.28
N GLY A 104 9.76 -8.06 9.17
CA GLY A 104 10.30 -6.75 8.82
C GLY A 104 9.24 -5.68 8.59
N ALA A 105 9.68 -4.42 8.58
CA ALA A 105 8.83 -3.28 8.28
C ALA A 105 8.20 -3.40 6.89
N THR A 106 6.88 -3.32 6.81
CA THR A 106 6.16 -3.52 5.54
C THR A 106 4.98 -2.57 5.47
N ILE A 107 4.78 -1.90 4.36
CA ILE A 107 3.62 -1.06 4.06
C ILE A 107 2.76 -1.79 3.02
N LEU A 108 1.57 -2.21 3.41
CA LEU A 108 0.57 -2.80 2.52
C LEU A 108 -0.35 -1.68 2.03
N ALA A 109 -0.09 -1.18 0.84
CA ALA A 109 -0.84 -0.08 0.24
C ALA A 109 -1.97 -0.63 -0.63
N ALA A 110 -3.23 -0.40 -0.22
CA ALA A 110 -4.41 -0.93 -0.90
C ALA A 110 -5.39 0.16 -1.32
N ASN A 111 -6.19 -0.08 -2.36
CA ASN A 111 -7.34 0.77 -2.69
C ASN A 111 -8.47 0.58 -1.66
N HIS A 112 -9.36 1.61 -1.52
CA HIS A 112 -10.37 1.61 -0.47
C HIS A 112 -11.80 1.82 -1.00
N LEU A 113 -12.57 0.75 -1.03
CA LEU A 113 -13.93 0.72 -1.58
C LEU A 113 -15.00 0.26 -0.58
N SER A 114 -14.59 -0.46 0.47
CA SER A 114 -15.51 -1.18 1.35
C SER A 114 -15.06 -1.18 2.80
N HIS A 115 -15.97 -1.46 3.71
CA HIS A 115 -15.65 -1.72 5.11
C HIS A 115 -14.90 -3.05 5.33
N VAL A 116 -14.98 -3.99 4.39
CA VAL A 116 -14.27 -5.28 4.46
C VAL A 116 -12.82 -5.20 3.97
N ASP A 117 -12.39 -4.09 3.38
CA ASP A 117 -11.05 -3.95 2.81
C ASP A 117 -9.91 -4.23 3.79
N PRO A 118 -9.91 -3.70 5.03
CA PRO A 118 -8.85 -4.03 5.99
C PRO A 118 -8.79 -5.53 6.28
N ILE A 119 -9.94 -6.20 6.40
CA ILE A 119 -10.03 -7.64 6.66
C ILE A 119 -9.46 -8.44 5.48
N ALA A 120 -9.73 -8.02 4.25
CA ALA A 120 -9.21 -8.64 3.05
C ALA A 120 -7.68 -8.57 2.97
N VAL A 121 -7.09 -7.40 3.27
CA VAL A 121 -5.63 -7.22 3.31
C VAL A 121 -4.99 -8.03 4.44
N ILE A 122 -5.60 -8.02 5.64
CA ILE A 122 -5.17 -8.83 6.79
C ILE A 122 -5.12 -10.31 6.44
N ALA A 123 -6.15 -10.83 5.76
CA ALA A 123 -6.22 -12.23 5.34
C ALA A 123 -5.14 -12.60 4.31
N ALA A 124 -4.78 -11.65 3.42
CA ALA A 124 -3.71 -11.84 2.45
C ALA A 124 -2.32 -11.78 3.09
N ALA A 125 -2.11 -10.89 4.04
CA ALA A 125 -0.81 -10.61 4.66
C ALA A 125 -0.25 -11.79 5.48
N ARG A 126 -1.11 -12.66 6.03
CA ARG A 126 -0.72 -13.80 6.87
C ARG A 126 0.17 -13.43 8.07
N ARG A 127 0.14 -12.17 8.49
CA ARG A 127 0.85 -11.60 9.65
C ARG A 127 0.02 -10.47 10.24
N THR A 128 0.27 -10.13 11.50
CA THR A 128 -0.37 -8.99 12.15
C THR A 128 -0.11 -7.73 11.33
N THR A 129 -1.18 -7.09 10.90
CA THR A 129 -1.16 -5.84 10.12
C THR A 129 -1.92 -4.79 10.90
N TYR A 130 -1.24 -3.71 11.24
CA TYR A 130 -1.81 -2.60 11.96
C TYR A 130 -2.42 -1.59 11.00
N TYR A 131 -3.51 -0.96 11.41
CA TYR A 131 -4.18 0.11 10.68
C TYR A 131 -4.36 1.32 11.58
N LEU A 132 -4.35 2.50 10.98
CA LEU A 132 -4.76 3.72 11.66
C LEU A 132 -6.27 3.87 11.52
N ALA A 133 -6.97 3.95 12.62
CA ALA A 133 -8.42 4.08 12.66
C ALA A 133 -8.83 5.39 13.35
N LYS A 134 -9.91 5.98 12.85
CA LYS A 134 -10.46 7.21 13.39
C LYS A 134 -10.94 6.98 14.84
N ASP A 135 -10.67 7.94 15.72
CA ASP A 135 -11.10 8.01 17.12
C ASP A 135 -12.59 7.74 17.33
N GLY A 136 -13.48 8.24 16.47
CA GLY A 136 -14.93 7.97 16.54
C GLY A 136 -15.32 6.48 16.51
N HIS A 137 -14.43 5.58 16.12
CA HIS A 137 -14.66 4.13 16.21
C HIS A 137 -14.35 3.53 17.58
N PHE A 138 -13.74 4.30 18.48
CA PHE A 138 -13.33 3.87 19.83
C PHE A 138 -14.26 4.35 20.94
N THR A 139 -15.40 4.95 20.63
CA THR A 139 -16.34 5.52 21.60
C THR A 139 -16.99 4.48 22.50
N ASN A 140 -17.27 3.28 22.00
CA ASN A 140 -17.86 2.20 22.78
C ASN A 140 -16.76 1.25 23.28
N ARG A 141 -16.88 0.74 24.55
CA ARG A 141 -15.91 -0.19 25.16
C ARG A 141 -15.71 -1.47 24.35
N TRP A 142 -16.77 -2.01 23.73
CA TRP A 142 -16.70 -3.21 22.91
C TRP A 142 -16.02 -2.96 21.56
N THR A 143 -16.39 -1.90 20.86
CA THR A 143 -15.74 -1.51 19.60
C THR A 143 -14.28 -1.19 19.83
N ARG A 144 -13.95 -0.46 20.91
CA ARG A 144 -12.57 -0.17 21.31
C ARG A 144 -11.77 -1.44 21.55
N PHE A 145 -12.33 -2.42 22.30
CA PHE A 145 -11.67 -3.70 22.55
C PHE A 145 -11.40 -4.46 21.25
N ILE A 146 -12.41 -4.58 20.36
CA ILE A 146 -12.28 -5.26 19.07
C ILE A 146 -11.25 -4.55 18.20
N MET A 147 -11.32 -3.22 18.07
CA MET A 147 -10.43 -2.43 17.24
C MET A 147 -8.98 -2.55 17.71
N ARG A 148 -8.71 -2.39 19.00
CA ARG A 148 -7.35 -2.56 19.56
C ARG A 148 -6.85 -4.00 19.43
N SER A 149 -7.68 -4.99 19.75
CA SER A 149 -7.32 -6.42 19.65
C SER A 149 -7.06 -6.90 18.22
N THR A 150 -7.53 -6.15 17.22
CA THR A 150 -7.28 -6.38 15.81
C THR A 150 -6.18 -5.50 15.21
N GLY A 151 -5.42 -4.77 16.05
CA GLY A 151 -4.28 -3.95 15.60
C GLY A 151 -4.67 -2.59 15.03
N GLN A 152 -5.87 -2.09 15.38
CA GLN A 152 -6.26 -0.73 15.02
C GLN A 152 -5.69 0.26 16.03
N ILE A 153 -4.97 1.26 15.53
CA ILE A 153 -4.39 2.34 16.34
C ILE A 153 -5.27 3.57 16.19
N GLU A 154 -5.70 4.07 17.33
CA GLU A 154 -6.49 5.30 17.40
C GLU A 154 -5.63 6.51 17.00
N THR A 155 -6.13 7.28 16.04
CA THR A 155 -5.50 8.53 15.63
C THR A 155 -6.46 9.69 15.82
N ASP A 156 -5.94 10.74 16.43
CA ASP A 156 -6.66 11.98 16.60
C ASP A 156 -6.63 12.79 15.31
N ARG A 157 -7.81 13.05 14.73
CA ARG A 157 -7.92 13.86 13.52
C ARG A 157 -7.75 15.36 13.80
N GLU A 158 -8.02 15.80 15.01
CA GLU A 158 -7.85 17.20 15.40
C GLU A 158 -6.36 17.54 15.54
N ALA A 159 -5.53 16.54 15.93
CA ALA A 159 -4.07 16.65 15.90
C ALA A 159 -3.47 16.63 14.48
N GLY A 160 -4.26 16.39 13.45
CA GLY A 160 -3.90 16.53 12.05
C GLY A 160 -3.16 15.33 11.43
N ALA A 161 -2.61 15.56 10.22
CA ALA A 161 -1.89 14.51 9.46
C ALA A 161 -0.59 14.05 10.13
N GLY A 162 -0.02 14.85 11.03
CA GLY A 162 1.20 14.54 11.77
C GLY A 162 1.02 13.36 12.72
N ASP A 163 -0.06 13.33 13.51
CA ASP A 163 -0.33 12.23 14.45
C ASP A 163 -0.51 10.89 13.74
N ALA A 164 -1.21 10.90 12.60
CA ALA A 164 -1.37 9.71 11.79
C ALA A 164 -0.02 9.19 11.24
N LEU A 165 0.87 10.08 10.79
CA LEU A 165 2.20 9.71 10.34
C LEU A 165 3.07 9.20 11.49
N ALA A 166 3.02 9.84 12.66
CA ALA A 166 3.74 9.41 13.86
C ALA A 166 3.30 8.01 14.33
N GLY A 167 1.99 7.74 14.33
CA GLY A 167 1.45 6.41 14.63
C GLY A 167 1.88 5.35 13.62
N ALA A 168 1.89 5.69 12.34
CA ALA A 168 2.39 4.81 11.28
C ALA A 168 3.89 4.55 11.40
N ALA A 169 4.68 5.58 11.71
CA ALA A 169 6.11 5.49 11.97
C ALA A 169 6.41 4.50 13.10
N ARG A 170 5.66 4.57 14.22
CA ARG A 170 5.80 3.64 15.34
C ARG A 170 5.61 2.18 14.95
N ILE A 171 4.68 1.88 14.02
CA ILE A 171 4.46 0.53 13.50
C ILE A 171 5.69 0.04 12.74
N LEU A 172 6.24 0.88 11.85
CA LEU A 172 7.38 0.53 11.01
C LEU A 172 8.67 0.41 11.81
N GLU A 173 8.90 1.29 12.79
CA GLU A 173 10.02 1.24 13.73
C GLU A 173 10.06 -0.11 14.47
N ASN A 174 8.89 -0.61 14.90
CA ASN A 174 8.76 -1.91 15.52
C ASN A 174 8.79 -3.10 14.53
N GLN A 175 9.25 -2.89 13.31
CA GLN A 175 9.36 -3.94 12.28
C GLN A 175 8.04 -4.68 12.02
N ARG A 176 6.91 -3.96 12.11
CA ARG A 176 5.56 -4.50 11.91
C ARG A 176 5.01 -4.14 10.52
N ALA A 177 3.89 -4.75 10.17
CA ALA A 177 3.18 -4.43 8.95
C ALA A 177 2.13 -3.35 9.20
N LEU A 178 2.17 -2.31 8.39
CA LEU A 178 1.19 -1.23 8.31
C LEU A 178 0.29 -1.46 7.10
N GLY A 179 -1.00 -1.50 7.28
CA GLY A 179 -1.97 -1.37 6.19
C GLY A 179 -2.36 0.09 6.01
N ILE A 180 -2.27 0.58 4.79
CA ILE A 180 -2.62 1.96 4.46
C ILE A 180 -3.45 2.01 3.18
N PHE A 181 -4.39 2.95 3.15
CA PHE A 181 -5.16 3.29 1.97
C PHE A 181 -4.67 4.64 1.45
N PRO A 182 -3.86 4.68 0.37
CA PRO A 182 -3.26 5.93 -0.12
C PRO A 182 -4.29 7.00 -0.47
N GLU A 183 -5.49 6.60 -0.86
CA GLU A 183 -6.63 7.49 -1.14
C GLU A 183 -7.06 8.32 0.09
N GLY A 184 -6.79 7.84 1.30
CA GLY A 184 -7.14 8.47 2.58
C GLY A 184 -8.63 8.47 2.91
N THR A 185 -9.46 7.94 2.04
CA THR A 185 -10.91 7.78 2.23
C THR A 185 -11.46 6.69 1.33
N ARG A 186 -12.63 6.16 1.66
CA ARG A 186 -13.35 5.24 0.77
C ARG A 186 -13.94 6.00 -0.41
N SER A 187 -13.80 5.44 -1.60
CA SER A 187 -14.41 6.01 -2.78
C SER A 187 -15.93 5.97 -2.69
N LYS A 188 -16.56 7.13 -2.89
CA LYS A 188 -18.01 7.31 -2.95
C LYS A 188 -18.51 7.47 -4.38
N ARG A 189 -17.63 7.34 -5.38
CA ARG A 189 -18.01 7.50 -6.79
C ARG A 189 -19.13 6.51 -7.14
N PRO A 190 -20.15 6.96 -7.88
CA PRO A 190 -21.26 6.09 -8.29
C PRO A 190 -20.87 5.10 -9.38
N SER A 191 -19.88 5.44 -10.21
CA SER A 191 -19.39 4.67 -11.36
C SER A 191 -17.85 4.61 -11.42
N PRO A 192 -17.27 3.64 -12.13
CA PRO A 192 -15.83 3.58 -12.38
C PRO A 192 -15.31 4.82 -13.14
N PRO A 193 -14.02 5.14 -12.98
CA PRO A 193 -13.04 4.48 -12.11
C PRO A 193 -13.27 4.86 -10.65
N TYR A 194 -13.29 3.84 -9.77
CA TYR A 194 -13.51 4.09 -8.33
C TYR A 194 -12.23 4.50 -7.62
N LEU A 195 -11.06 4.13 -8.15
CA LEU A 195 -9.76 4.47 -7.58
C LEU A 195 -9.60 5.99 -7.52
N LEU A 196 -9.30 6.52 -6.34
CA LEU A 196 -9.08 7.94 -6.12
C LEU A 196 -7.59 8.29 -6.23
N PRO A 197 -7.23 9.57 -6.46
CA PRO A 197 -5.84 10.00 -6.41
C PRO A 197 -5.20 9.68 -5.06
N GLY A 198 -3.96 9.18 -5.08
CA GLY A 198 -3.22 8.86 -3.87
C GLY A 198 -2.66 10.11 -3.19
N LYS A 199 -2.65 10.10 -1.86
CA LYS A 199 -1.97 11.10 -1.01
C LYS A 199 -0.53 10.66 -0.77
N THR A 200 0.38 11.60 -0.66
CA THR A 200 1.83 11.35 -0.53
C THR A 200 2.27 10.81 0.84
N GLY A 201 1.36 10.62 1.79
CA GLY A 201 1.69 10.08 3.11
C GLY A 201 2.38 8.71 3.07
N VAL A 202 2.00 7.85 2.12
CA VAL A 202 2.66 6.56 1.92
C VAL A 202 4.12 6.71 1.47
N ALA A 203 4.40 7.64 0.55
CA ALA A 203 5.75 7.93 0.07
C ALA A 203 6.61 8.55 1.18
N ARG A 204 6.07 9.46 1.99
CA ARG A 204 6.77 10.04 3.14
C ARG A 204 7.15 8.97 4.17
N LEU A 205 6.27 8.03 4.46
CA LEU A 205 6.57 6.89 5.33
C LEU A 205 7.63 5.96 4.74
N ALA A 206 7.55 5.66 3.44
CA ALA A 206 8.56 4.85 2.77
C ALA A 206 9.93 5.54 2.80
N ALA A 207 9.99 6.84 2.59
CA ALA A 207 11.20 7.66 2.66
C ALA A 207 11.83 7.70 4.06
N ALA A 208 10.97 7.81 5.11
CA ALA A 208 11.41 7.80 6.50
C ALA A 208 11.87 6.42 6.99
N TYR A 209 11.35 5.35 6.39
CA TYR A 209 11.74 3.97 6.65
C TYR A 209 12.21 3.30 5.35
N PRO A 210 13.40 3.68 4.83
CA PRO A 210 13.80 3.41 3.45
C PRO A 210 14.01 1.93 3.12
N HIS A 211 14.14 1.07 4.12
CA HIS A 211 14.18 -0.39 3.98
C HIS A 211 12.80 -1.06 4.10
N ALA A 212 11.76 -0.33 4.52
CA ALA A 212 10.41 -0.89 4.59
C ALA A 212 9.93 -1.28 3.19
N THR A 213 9.43 -2.50 3.05
CA THR A 213 8.89 -2.98 1.77
C THR A 213 7.48 -2.43 1.56
N VAL A 214 7.28 -1.66 0.51
CA VAL A 214 5.94 -1.18 0.09
C VAL A 214 5.36 -2.15 -0.93
N VAL A 215 4.24 -2.78 -0.58
CA VAL A 215 3.56 -3.77 -1.43
C VAL A 215 2.22 -3.21 -1.88
N PRO A 216 1.99 -3.02 -3.19
CA PRO A 216 0.67 -2.66 -3.71
C PRO A 216 -0.28 -3.86 -3.61
N VAL A 217 -1.49 -3.64 -3.10
CA VAL A 217 -2.52 -4.68 -2.91
C VAL A 217 -3.83 -4.20 -3.52
N ALA A 218 -4.18 -4.68 -4.70
CA ALA A 218 -5.46 -4.34 -5.32
C ALA A 218 -6.60 -5.21 -4.77
N LEU A 219 -7.67 -4.56 -4.37
CA LEU A 219 -8.91 -5.14 -3.91
C LEU A 219 -9.98 -4.98 -5.00
N VAL A 220 -10.46 -6.10 -5.53
CA VAL A 220 -11.39 -6.15 -6.66
C VAL A 220 -12.66 -6.84 -6.22
N GLY A 221 -13.81 -6.16 -6.32
CA GLY A 221 -15.11 -6.74 -5.95
C GLY A 221 -15.50 -6.58 -4.48
N THR A 222 -14.70 -5.95 -3.62
CA THR A 222 -15.05 -5.73 -2.20
C THR A 222 -16.24 -4.78 -2.03
N ARG A 223 -16.46 -3.87 -3.00
CA ARG A 223 -17.61 -2.98 -3.04
C ARG A 223 -18.93 -3.75 -3.13
N GLU A 224 -18.98 -4.82 -3.92
CA GLU A 224 -20.15 -5.69 -4.07
C GLU A 224 -20.44 -6.50 -2.82
N VAL A 225 -19.40 -6.76 -2.00
CA VAL A 225 -19.56 -7.43 -0.71
C VAL A 225 -20.20 -6.50 0.31
N MET A 226 -19.69 -5.25 0.44
CA MET A 226 -20.23 -4.30 1.40
C MET A 226 -20.01 -2.86 0.91
N GLN A 227 -20.94 -2.38 0.10
CA GLN A 227 -20.90 -0.99 -0.37
C GLN A 227 -21.23 -0.04 0.78
N PRO A 228 -20.37 0.95 1.09
CA PRO A 228 -20.68 1.99 2.05
C PRO A 228 -21.99 2.69 1.69
N GLN A 229 -22.83 2.99 2.69
CA GLN A 229 -24.14 3.67 2.56
C GLN A 229 -25.29 2.83 1.97
N HIS A 230 -25.02 1.69 1.32
CA HIS A 230 -26.09 0.86 0.71
C HIS A 230 -26.33 -0.45 1.44
N HIS A 231 -25.28 -1.02 2.09
CA HIS A 231 -25.40 -2.31 2.75
C HIS A 231 -25.12 -2.20 4.26
N LYS A 232 -26.09 -2.61 5.08
CA LYS A 232 -25.92 -2.75 6.55
C LYS A 232 -25.07 -3.97 6.90
N TRP A 233 -25.20 -5.07 6.11
CA TRP A 233 -24.53 -6.33 6.34
C TRP A 233 -23.71 -6.76 5.13
N PRO A 234 -22.58 -7.48 5.32
CA PRO A 234 -21.77 -7.97 4.22
C PRO A 234 -22.52 -9.10 3.46
N ARG A 235 -22.46 -9.02 2.14
CA ARG A 235 -22.98 -10.06 1.22
C ARG A 235 -21.92 -11.13 1.03
N LEU A 236 -21.85 -12.09 1.96
CA LEU A 236 -20.78 -13.09 2.03
C LEU A 236 -20.69 -14.01 0.80
N TYR A 237 -21.77 -14.15 0.04
CA TYR A 237 -21.82 -14.94 -1.21
C TYR A 237 -21.16 -14.25 -2.41
N ARG A 238 -20.83 -12.96 -2.30
CA ARG A 238 -20.14 -12.21 -3.36
C ARG A 238 -18.66 -12.55 -3.35
N ARG A 239 -18.13 -12.70 -4.57
CA ARG A 239 -16.71 -12.97 -4.78
C ARG A 239 -15.93 -11.69 -4.80
N PHE A 240 -14.71 -11.74 -4.27
CA PHE A 240 -13.72 -10.70 -4.49
C PHE A 240 -12.31 -11.28 -4.56
N ASP A 241 -11.43 -10.52 -5.19
CA ASP A 241 -10.04 -10.90 -5.39
C ASP A 241 -9.12 -9.91 -4.67
N VAL A 242 -8.06 -10.44 -4.07
CA VAL A 242 -6.96 -9.67 -3.47
C VAL A 242 -5.71 -9.97 -4.29
N ASN A 243 -5.17 -8.96 -4.95
CA ASN A 243 -4.02 -9.10 -5.83
C ASN A 243 -2.83 -8.34 -5.24
N ALA A 244 -1.85 -9.04 -4.67
CA ALA A 244 -0.62 -8.43 -4.19
C ALA A 244 0.42 -8.35 -5.32
N GLY A 245 0.99 -7.17 -5.52
CA GLY A 245 2.06 -6.90 -6.46
C GLY A 245 3.44 -7.18 -5.87
N VAL A 246 4.47 -6.91 -6.65
CA VAL A 246 5.86 -6.99 -6.18
C VAL A 246 6.13 -5.79 -5.27
N GLY A 247 6.70 -6.07 -4.10
CA GLY A 247 7.11 -5.04 -3.16
C GLY A 247 8.42 -4.37 -3.57
N VAL A 248 8.58 -3.11 -3.21
CA VAL A 248 9.81 -2.32 -3.41
C VAL A 248 10.09 -1.50 -2.16
N SER A 249 11.37 -1.34 -1.78
CA SER A 249 11.75 -0.38 -0.75
C SER A 249 11.99 1.00 -1.35
N TRP A 250 11.99 2.04 -0.49
CA TRP A 250 12.29 3.41 -0.95
C TRP A 250 13.65 3.50 -1.62
N LEU A 251 14.71 2.93 -1.03
CA LEU A 251 16.06 2.98 -1.61
C LEU A 251 16.15 2.27 -2.95
N GLN A 252 15.51 1.10 -3.09
CA GLN A 252 15.46 0.40 -4.37
C GLN A 252 14.77 1.24 -5.45
N TRP A 253 13.68 1.91 -5.08
CA TRP A 253 12.94 2.77 -5.98
C TRP A 253 13.70 4.07 -6.28
N LEU A 254 14.34 4.65 -5.27
CA LEU A 254 15.06 5.93 -5.36
C LEU A 254 16.21 5.86 -6.39
N GLY A 255 16.99 4.77 -6.36
CA GLY A 255 18.08 4.54 -7.32
C GLY A 255 17.66 3.95 -8.66
N ALA A 256 16.40 3.50 -8.80
CA ALA A 256 15.95 2.89 -10.04
C ALA A 256 15.72 3.94 -11.15
N GLU A 257 16.20 3.66 -12.36
CA GLU A 257 16.05 4.53 -13.53
C GLU A 257 14.57 4.90 -13.81
N GLN A 258 13.66 3.93 -13.66
CA GLN A 258 12.20 4.14 -13.82
C GLN A 258 11.51 4.62 -12.53
N GLY A 259 12.27 4.81 -11.44
CA GLY A 259 11.80 5.29 -10.15
C GLY A 259 12.19 6.73 -9.88
N GLY A 260 12.91 6.94 -8.77
CA GLY A 260 13.44 8.25 -8.38
C GLY A 260 14.56 8.74 -9.28
N ASN A 261 15.31 7.82 -9.88
CA ASN A 261 16.49 8.05 -10.73
C ASN A 261 17.53 8.94 -10.05
N MET A 262 17.73 8.74 -8.73
CA MET A 262 18.67 9.52 -7.94
C MET A 262 19.98 8.74 -7.75
N THR A 263 21.09 9.44 -7.94
CA THR A 263 22.42 8.92 -7.63
C THR A 263 22.91 9.49 -6.29
N PRO A 264 23.91 8.86 -5.64
CA PRO A 264 24.54 9.43 -4.44
C PRO A 264 25.07 10.86 -4.64
N ALA A 265 25.64 11.14 -5.81
CA ALA A 265 26.13 12.46 -6.14
C ALA A 265 25.02 13.52 -6.24
N MET A 266 23.87 13.16 -6.82
CA MET A 266 22.71 14.05 -6.90
C MET A 266 22.14 14.35 -5.50
N LEU A 267 22.03 13.35 -4.61
CA LEU A 267 21.58 13.55 -3.23
C LEU A 267 22.53 14.45 -2.43
N LYS A 268 23.84 14.22 -2.56
CA LYS A 268 24.86 15.09 -1.92
C LYS A 268 24.83 16.53 -2.46
N SER A 269 24.58 16.70 -3.75
CA SER A 269 24.37 18.02 -4.33
C SER A 269 23.12 18.70 -3.80
N LEU A 270 22.01 17.95 -3.75
CA LEU A 270 20.75 18.42 -3.19
C LEU A 270 20.90 18.86 -1.72
N GLY A 271 21.65 18.13 -0.91
CA GLY A 271 21.90 18.49 0.49
C GLY A 271 22.66 19.82 0.69
N LYS A 272 23.28 20.36 -0.37
CA LYS A 272 23.94 21.67 -0.38
C LYS A 272 23.08 22.79 -0.96
N SER A 273 21.89 22.44 -1.48
CA SER A 273 20.95 23.39 -2.06
C SER A 273 20.21 24.17 -0.98
N GLU A 274 19.51 25.22 -1.40
CA GLU A 274 18.61 25.98 -0.53
C GLU A 274 17.45 25.10 -0.03
N GLU A 275 16.96 25.39 1.17
CA GLU A 275 15.90 24.57 1.83
C GLU A 275 14.65 24.42 0.96
N HIS A 276 14.27 25.44 0.22
CA HIS A 276 13.12 25.41 -0.67
C HIS A 276 13.31 24.46 -1.86
N GLU A 277 14.52 24.32 -2.40
CA GLU A 277 14.87 23.39 -3.47
C GLU A 277 14.81 21.95 -2.95
N ILE A 278 15.38 21.70 -1.76
CA ILE A 278 15.32 20.39 -1.09
C ILE A 278 13.87 19.97 -0.91
N ARG A 279 13.03 20.84 -0.35
CA ARG A 279 11.59 20.57 -0.13
C ARG A 279 10.85 20.32 -1.44
N SER A 280 11.15 21.07 -2.49
CA SER A 280 10.55 20.92 -3.81
C SER A 280 10.90 19.57 -4.42
N GLU A 281 12.17 19.16 -4.37
CA GLU A 281 12.62 17.89 -4.89
C GLU A 281 12.06 16.70 -4.11
N LEU A 282 12.01 16.77 -2.77
CA LEU A 282 11.36 15.77 -1.95
C LEU A 282 9.87 15.65 -2.28
N ALA A 283 9.17 16.77 -2.48
CA ALA A 283 7.76 16.76 -2.87
C ALA A 283 7.55 16.09 -4.24
N ARG A 284 8.43 16.36 -5.21
CA ARG A 284 8.45 15.72 -6.53
C ARG A 284 8.63 14.20 -6.40
N LEU A 285 9.62 13.76 -5.62
CA LEU A 285 9.89 12.34 -5.37
C LEU A 285 8.69 11.65 -4.72
N TYR A 286 8.09 12.26 -3.68
CA TYR A 286 6.91 11.71 -3.01
C TYR A 286 5.72 11.60 -3.97
N ARG A 287 5.53 12.57 -4.84
CA ARG A 287 4.44 12.55 -5.82
C ARG A 287 4.66 11.45 -6.83
N THR A 288 5.87 11.37 -7.41
CA THR A 288 6.23 10.34 -8.40
C THR A 288 6.07 8.92 -7.83
N PHE A 289 6.57 8.67 -6.62
CA PHE A 289 6.40 7.37 -5.95
C PHE A 289 4.92 7.02 -5.77
N THR A 290 4.13 7.99 -5.30
CA THR A 290 2.71 7.77 -5.06
C THR A 290 1.96 7.50 -6.36
N ASP A 291 2.25 8.22 -7.43
CA ASP A 291 1.58 8.03 -8.72
C ASP A 291 1.91 6.67 -9.33
N GLN A 292 3.15 6.22 -9.23
CA GLN A 292 3.57 4.89 -9.67
C GLN A 292 2.93 3.78 -8.82
N LEU A 293 2.78 4.01 -7.51
CA LEU A 293 2.07 3.08 -6.64
C LEU A 293 0.59 2.97 -7.03
N MET A 294 -0.08 4.11 -7.30
CA MET A 294 -1.48 4.11 -7.75
C MET A 294 -1.64 3.45 -9.12
N ALA A 295 -0.71 3.68 -10.04
CA ALA A 295 -0.67 3.00 -11.34
C ALA A 295 -0.50 1.48 -11.17
N SER A 296 0.30 1.05 -10.19
CA SER A 296 0.47 -0.37 -9.87
C SER A 296 -0.81 -0.99 -9.31
N LEU A 297 -1.57 -0.28 -8.47
CA LEU A 297 -2.88 -0.73 -7.98
C LEU A 297 -3.85 -0.91 -9.15
N SER A 298 -3.91 0.06 -10.07
CA SER A 298 -4.74 -0.03 -11.27
C SER A 298 -4.33 -1.22 -12.16
N ALA A 299 -3.02 -1.42 -12.39
CA ALA A 299 -2.50 -2.55 -13.17
C ALA A 299 -2.78 -3.93 -12.53
N LEU A 300 -2.95 -3.98 -11.20
CA LEU A 300 -3.35 -5.18 -10.45
C LEU A 300 -4.88 -5.39 -10.48
N GLY A 301 -5.64 -4.50 -11.10
CA GLY A 301 -7.08 -4.60 -11.29
C GLY A 301 -7.90 -3.79 -10.29
N ALA A 302 -7.30 -2.84 -9.54
CA ALA A 302 -8.09 -1.91 -8.73
C ALA A 302 -9.03 -1.11 -9.65
N PRO A 303 -10.36 -1.12 -9.41
CA PRO A 303 -11.36 -0.60 -10.32
C PRO A 303 -11.48 0.93 -10.29
#